data_911b514dc47686c7c5ed6b7ec7f828f1
#
_entry.id   911b514dc47686c7c5ed6b7ec7f828f1
#
_cell.length_a   1.000
_cell.length_b   1.000
_cell.length_c   1.000
_cell.angle_alpha   90.00
_cell.angle_beta   90.00
_cell.angle_gamma   90.00
#
_symmetry.space_group_name_H-M   'P 1'
#
loop_
_entity.id
_entity.type
_entity.pdbx_description
1 polymer ?
#
loop_
_entity_poly.entity_id
_entity_poly.type
_entity_poly.pdbx_seq_one_letter_code
_entity_poly.pdbx_strand_id
1 'polypeptide(L)'
;MGLTYADSGVDREKRSEAKKKFKSFESTFSFSKHGKIIKTPFNTLYPISEDIFHVKTSDGVGTKVLLSEAVGKHDSIGIDAVAMVVNDCIRCGARPIALTNIIDIKKSEPSLIAELQRGLQKGAELSECPLVGGETADVPELLNTLYHINCDCVGEVHRDEIISGERIKPGNSVIGFRSSGSHSNGISLLRRVLFKKWGGCFDFFDIPDGFEKELVYYALEPTKIYVRDFLKINKEFDVLGAVHITGDAYLKFQKITKYGFIFDNFKPHQIFNLIKESGNIEDSEMFKTFNMGWGFAVVVNERDVDDILQKIPYSEKIGTVAKDKGIKILWEDRKILL
;
A
#
# COMPACT_ATOMS: atom_id res chain seq x y z
N MET A 1 -16.43 -10.18 -21.71
CA MET A 1 -15.26 -9.44 -21.20
C MET A 1 -15.29 -9.54 -19.68
N GLY A 2 -14.14 -9.80 -19.05
CA GLY A 2 -14.01 -9.81 -17.59
C GLY A 2 -14.16 -8.42 -17.00
N LEU A 3 -14.47 -8.34 -15.70
CA LEU A 3 -14.57 -7.07 -14.98
C LEU A 3 -13.19 -6.42 -14.83
N THR A 4 -13.14 -5.10 -14.93
CA THR A 4 -11.94 -4.29 -14.74
C THR A 4 -12.08 -3.38 -13.52
N TYR A 5 -10.96 -2.78 -13.06
CA TYR A 5 -11.00 -1.82 -11.98
C TYR A 5 -11.78 -0.54 -12.36
N ALA A 6 -11.78 -0.16 -13.64
CA ALA A 6 -12.59 0.94 -14.15
C ALA A 6 -14.10 0.68 -14.00
N ASP A 7 -14.55 -0.57 -14.23
CA ASP A 7 -15.95 -0.96 -14.05
C ASP A 7 -16.40 -0.83 -12.58
N SER A 8 -15.47 -0.88 -11.62
CA SER A 8 -15.74 -0.65 -10.20
C SER A 8 -15.69 0.81 -9.77
N GLY A 9 -15.57 1.75 -10.72
CA GLY A 9 -15.57 3.20 -10.48
C GLY A 9 -14.17 3.81 -10.31
N VAL A 10 -13.09 3.06 -10.54
CA VAL A 10 -11.71 3.56 -10.40
C VAL A 10 -10.99 3.58 -11.75
N ASP A 11 -11.14 4.71 -12.46
CA ASP A 11 -10.50 4.93 -13.76
C ASP A 11 -9.05 5.44 -13.55
N ARG A 12 -8.07 4.57 -13.87
CA ARG A 12 -6.63 4.87 -13.73
C ARG A 12 -6.16 5.98 -14.66
N GLU A 13 -6.70 6.05 -15.87
CA GLU A 13 -6.26 7.04 -16.87
C GLU A 13 -6.71 8.44 -16.47
N LYS A 14 -8.00 8.61 -16.15
CA LYS A 14 -8.55 9.87 -15.64
C LYS A 14 -7.85 10.32 -14.37
N ARG A 15 -7.57 9.37 -13.45
CA ARG A 15 -6.86 9.65 -12.22
C ARG A 15 -5.41 10.09 -12.48
N SER A 16 -4.73 9.48 -13.46
CA SER A 16 -3.38 9.88 -13.87
C SER A 16 -3.37 11.27 -14.50
N GLU A 17 -4.35 11.57 -15.36
CA GLU A 17 -4.51 12.88 -15.99
C GLU A 17 -4.78 13.97 -14.93
N ALA A 18 -5.70 13.73 -14.00
CA ALA A 18 -5.97 14.64 -12.89
C ALA A 18 -4.71 14.94 -12.07
N LYS A 19 -3.92 13.90 -11.74
CA LYS A 19 -2.65 14.08 -11.00
C LYS A 19 -1.64 14.96 -11.72
N LYS A 20 -1.60 14.99 -13.05
CA LYS A 20 -0.70 15.88 -13.81
C LYS A 20 -1.01 17.37 -13.55
N LYS A 21 -2.28 17.70 -13.25
CA LYS A 21 -2.70 19.08 -12.95
C LYS A 21 -2.21 19.57 -11.58
N PHE A 22 -1.90 18.65 -10.65
CA PHE A 22 -1.37 19.01 -9.33
C PHE A 22 0.09 19.47 -9.34
N LYS A 23 0.80 19.36 -10.45
CA LYS A 23 2.21 19.83 -10.55
C LYS A 23 2.37 21.33 -10.27
N SER A 24 1.31 22.12 -10.38
CA SER A 24 1.33 23.55 -10.10
C SER A 24 1.71 23.89 -8.64
N PHE A 25 1.49 22.98 -7.68
CA PHE A 25 1.87 23.25 -6.28
C PHE A 25 3.40 23.32 -6.08
N GLU A 26 4.18 22.82 -7.03
CA GLU A 26 5.65 22.91 -6.99
C GLU A 26 6.18 24.36 -6.98
N SER A 27 5.37 25.30 -7.44
CA SER A 27 5.68 26.74 -7.31
C SER A 27 5.82 27.19 -5.86
N THR A 28 5.15 26.50 -4.92
CA THR A 28 5.26 26.78 -3.48
C THR A 28 6.56 26.29 -2.84
N PHE A 29 7.37 25.49 -3.56
CA PHE A 29 8.65 25.00 -3.05
C PHE A 29 9.66 26.12 -2.79
N SER A 30 9.47 27.27 -3.45
CA SER A 30 10.23 28.49 -3.17
C SER A 30 10.06 29.03 -1.75
N PHE A 31 9.02 28.60 -1.02
CA PHE A 31 8.81 28.97 0.39
C PHE A 31 9.62 28.13 1.37
N SER A 32 10.36 27.13 0.88
CA SER A 32 11.26 26.34 1.73
C SER A 32 12.36 27.23 2.36
N LYS A 33 12.48 27.20 3.69
CA LYS A 33 13.41 28.07 4.43
C LYS A 33 14.70 27.38 4.84
N HIS A 34 14.74 26.06 4.79
CA HIS A 34 15.86 25.24 5.26
C HIS A 34 16.64 24.57 4.12
N GLY A 35 16.39 24.97 2.87
CA GLY A 35 17.11 24.45 1.72
C GLY A 35 16.18 23.89 0.62
N LYS A 36 16.77 23.16 -0.30
CA LYS A 36 16.06 22.64 -1.48
C LYS A 36 15.24 21.40 -1.12
N ILE A 37 13.97 21.41 -1.52
CA ILE A 37 13.08 20.25 -1.45
C ILE A 37 13.60 19.15 -2.41
N ILE A 38 13.68 17.92 -1.91
CA ILE A 38 14.09 16.74 -2.67
C ILE A 38 12.85 15.94 -3.09
N LYS A 39 12.82 15.50 -4.34
CA LYS A 39 11.78 14.59 -4.84
C LYS A 39 12.38 13.21 -5.03
N THR A 40 11.67 12.21 -4.52
CA THR A 40 11.88 10.81 -4.85
C THR A 40 10.73 10.31 -5.74
N PRO A 41 10.75 9.10 -6.27
CA PRO A 41 9.68 8.59 -7.13
C PRO A 41 8.26 8.69 -6.54
N PHE A 42 8.15 8.62 -5.22
CA PHE A 42 6.87 8.58 -4.53
C PHE A 42 6.68 9.65 -3.45
N ASN A 43 7.75 10.25 -2.97
CA ASN A 43 7.72 11.16 -1.83
C ASN A 43 8.41 12.47 -2.17
N THR A 44 7.98 13.52 -1.48
CA THR A 44 8.62 14.84 -1.50
C THR A 44 9.14 15.11 -0.10
N LEU A 45 10.44 15.41 0.02
CA LEU A 45 11.13 15.57 1.28
C LEU A 45 11.45 17.04 1.51
N TYR A 46 11.02 17.53 2.67
CA TYR A 46 11.24 18.91 3.12
C TYR A 46 12.48 18.96 4.01
N PRO A 47 13.49 19.81 3.70
CA PRO A 47 14.68 19.97 4.52
C PRO A 47 14.35 20.63 5.88
N ILE A 48 14.82 20.02 6.97
CA ILE A 48 14.74 20.58 8.32
C ILE A 48 16.08 21.19 8.73
N SER A 49 17.17 20.58 8.27
CA SER A 49 18.54 21.07 8.38
C SER A 49 19.31 20.74 7.10
N GLU A 50 20.62 20.91 7.12
CA GLU A 50 21.49 20.52 6.02
C GLU A 50 21.39 19.02 5.69
N ASP A 51 21.31 18.18 6.73
CA ASP A 51 21.36 16.71 6.60
C ASP A 51 20.04 15.99 6.90
N ILE A 52 19.08 16.65 7.54
CA ILE A 52 17.83 16.03 7.96
C ILE A 52 16.65 16.50 7.09
N PHE A 53 15.88 15.55 6.63
CA PHE A 53 14.67 15.78 5.83
C PHE A 53 13.46 15.13 6.48
N HIS A 54 12.34 15.84 6.42
CA HIS A 54 11.02 15.27 6.74
C HIS A 54 10.27 14.91 5.48
N VAL A 55 9.54 13.80 5.55
CA VAL A 55 8.50 13.42 4.59
C VAL A 55 7.15 13.43 5.28
N LYS A 56 6.13 13.89 4.58
CA LYS A 56 4.75 13.78 5.04
C LYS A 56 3.97 12.90 4.07
N THR A 57 3.29 11.88 4.60
CA THR A 57 2.38 11.01 3.87
C THR A 57 0.98 11.13 4.44
N SER A 58 -0.02 11.14 3.56
CA SER A 58 -1.44 11.24 3.91
C SER A 58 -2.20 10.24 3.04
N ASP A 59 -2.99 9.38 3.63
CA ASP A 59 -3.84 8.43 2.92
C ASP A 59 -5.03 8.01 3.80
N GLY A 60 -6.04 7.44 3.17
CA GLY A 60 -7.22 6.89 3.82
C GLY A 60 -7.43 5.41 3.48
N VAL A 61 -8.30 4.77 4.26
CA VAL A 61 -8.63 3.35 4.05
C VAL A 61 -9.49 3.13 2.80
N GLY A 62 -10.21 4.14 2.37
CA GLY A 62 -11.08 4.04 1.20
C GLY A 62 -12.26 3.10 1.42
N THR A 63 -12.64 2.37 0.38
CA THR A 63 -13.91 1.61 0.35
C THR A 63 -13.92 0.32 1.18
N LYS A 64 -12.83 -0.04 1.89
CA LYS A 64 -12.80 -1.15 2.84
C LYS A 64 -13.72 -0.89 4.04
N VAL A 65 -13.94 0.38 4.38
CA VAL A 65 -14.93 0.80 5.39
C VAL A 65 -16.31 0.20 5.14
N LEU A 66 -16.75 0.08 3.88
CA LEU A 66 -18.06 -0.49 3.54
C LEU A 66 -18.18 -2.00 3.88
N LEU A 67 -17.08 -2.74 3.88
CA LEU A 67 -17.05 -4.14 4.35
C LEU A 67 -17.15 -4.19 5.88
N SER A 68 -16.41 -3.32 6.56
CA SER A 68 -16.44 -3.18 8.01
C SER A 68 -17.85 -2.84 8.52
N GLU A 69 -18.51 -1.88 7.89
CA GLU A 69 -19.90 -1.52 8.19
C GLU A 69 -20.89 -2.68 7.97
N ALA A 70 -20.69 -3.45 6.92
CA ALA A 70 -21.61 -4.54 6.58
C ALA A 70 -21.64 -5.65 7.65
N VAL A 71 -20.58 -5.78 8.43
CA VAL A 71 -20.44 -6.83 9.47
C VAL A 71 -20.25 -6.28 10.87
N GLY A 72 -20.27 -4.95 11.05
CA GLY A 72 -20.14 -4.31 12.36
C GLY A 72 -18.80 -4.56 13.06
N LYS A 73 -17.67 -4.66 12.30
CA LYS A 73 -16.34 -4.88 12.83
C LYS A 73 -15.36 -3.81 12.33
N HIS A 74 -14.90 -2.93 13.21
CA HIS A 74 -14.21 -1.69 12.83
C HIS A 74 -12.75 -1.59 13.29
N ASP A 75 -12.29 -2.45 14.18
CA ASP A 75 -10.94 -2.42 14.76
C ASP A 75 -9.82 -2.57 13.71
N SER A 76 -10.01 -3.42 12.69
CA SER A 76 -9.03 -3.60 11.62
C SER A 76 -8.81 -2.34 10.76
N ILE A 77 -9.83 -1.48 10.66
CA ILE A 77 -9.79 -0.26 9.83
C ILE A 77 -8.80 0.77 10.39
N GLY A 78 -8.69 0.90 11.72
CA GLY A 78 -7.67 1.75 12.32
C GLY A 78 -6.24 1.28 12.02
N ILE A 79 -6.01 -0.04 11.99
CA ILE A 79 -4.71 -0.62 11.58
C ILE A 79 -4.44 -0.29 10.11
N ASP A 80 -5.44 -0.46 9.24
CA ASP A 80 -5.30 -0.13 7.80
C ASP A 80 -4.93 1.34 7.60
N ALA A 81 -5.57 2.26 8.32
CA ALA A 81 -5.31 3.69 8.20
C ALA A 81 -3.84 4.04 8.53
N VAL A 82 -3.31 3.49 9.62
CA VAL A 82 -1.89 3.66 9.99
C VAL A 82 -0.99 2.99 8.96
N ALA A 83 -1.28 1.75 8.56
CA ALA A 83 -0.45 0.98 7.64
C ALA A 83 -0.24 1.69 6.29
N MET A 84 -1.28 2.33 5.76
CA MET A 84 -1.20 3.04 4.48
C MET A 84 -0.15 4.15 4.52
N VAL A 85 -0.12 4.94 5.59
CA VAL A 85 0.79 6.10 5.67
C VAL A 85 2.19 5.74 6.10
N VAL A 86 2.36 4.79 7.05
CA VAL A 86 3.72 4.42 7.51
C VAL A 86 4.48 3.60 6.47
N ASN A 87 3.80 2.70 5.73
CA ASN A 87 4.42 1.96 4.64
C ASN A 87 4.78 2.88 3.46
N ASP A 88 4.00 3.92 3.23
CA ASP A 88 4.31 4.94 2.23
C ASP A 88 5.44 5.88 2.68
N CYS A 89 5.60 6.09 3.98
CA CYS A 89 6.68 6.87 4.57
C CYS A 89 8.04 6.19 4.35
N ILE A 90 8.16 4.90 4.66
CA ILE A 90 9.44 4.19 4.63
C ILE A 90 10.03 4.00 3.22
N ARG A 91 9.26 4.16 2.14
CA ARG A 91 9.74 3.97 0.75
C ARG A 91 10.93 4.84 0.36
N CYS A 92 11.08 5.97 0.98
CA CYS A 92 12.20 6.88 0.72
C CYS A 92 13.35 6.77 1.76
N GLY A 93 13.34 5.73 2.61
CA GLY A 93 14.32 5.53 3.67
C GLY A 93 13.93 6.15 5.01
N ALA A 94 12.82 6.90 5.07
CA ALA A 94 12.43 7.62 6.27
C ALA A 94 11.91 6.70 7.38
N ARG A 95 12.23 7.04 8.63
CA ARG A 95 11.62 6.47 9.83
C ARG A 95 10.36 7.26 10.18
N PRO A 96 9.18 6.64 10.34
CA PRO A 96 8.00 7.30 10.90
C PRO A 96 8.28 7.83 12.31
N ILE A 97 7.92 9.10 12.58
CA ILE A 97 8.18 9.76 13.89
C ILE A 97 6.93 10.30 14.56
N ALA A 98 5.87 10.58 13.81
CA ALA A 98 4.59 11.05 14.35
C ALA A 98 3.43 10.69 13.45
N LEU A 99 2.31 10.30 14.04
CA LEU A 99 1.03 10.05 13.38
C LEU A 99 -0.03 11.03 13.87
N THR A 100 -0.93 11.40 12.96
CA THR A 100 -2.22 12.03 13.28
C THR A 100 -3.32 11.37 12.47
N ASN A 101 -4.58 11.54 12.88
CA ASN A 101 -5.72 11.00 12.15
C ASN A 101 -6.88 12.01 12.07
N ILE A 102 -7.74 11.82 11.07
CA ILE A 102 -9.03 12.49 10.96
C ILE A 102 -10.10 11.42 10.80
N ILE A 103 -11.12 11.47 11.66
CA ILE A 103 -12.30 10.62 11.58
C ILE A 103 -13.50 11.51 11.33
N ASP A 104 -13.99 11.50 10.10
CA ASP A 104 -15.31 12.05 9.78
C ASP A 104 -16.34 10.98 10.09
N ILE A 105 -17.31 11.28 10.96
CA ILE A 105 -18.31 10.32 11.42
C ILE A 105 -19.73 10.84 11.17
N LYS A 106 -20.64 9.94 10.78
CA LYS A 106 -22.03 10.30 10.53
C LYS A 106 -22.78 10.62 11.83
N LYS A 107 -22.43 9.93 12.90
CA LYS A 107 -22.94 10.10 14.25
C LYS A 107 -21.93 9.57 15.23
N SER A 108 -21.58 10.34 16.23
CA SER A 108 -20.66 9.92 17.30
C SER A 108 -21.27 8.83 18.16
N GLU A 109 -20.83 7.59 17.89
CA GLU A 109 -21.17 6.42 18.69
C GLU A 109 -19.92 5.97 19.46
N PRO A 110 -19.91 6.05 20.80
CA PRO A 110 -18.72 5.77 21.62
C PRO A 110 -18.10 4.40 21.37
N SER A 111 -18.92 3.37 21.13
CA SER A 111 -18.44 2.01 20.83
C SER A 111 -17.69 1.94 19.51
N LEU A 112 -18.19 2.58 18.46
CA LEU A 112 -17.55 2.65 17.15
C LEU A 112 -16.22 3.40 17.21
N ILE A 113 -16.21 4.56 17.88
CA ILE A 113 -15.00 5.35 18.08
C ILE A 113 -13.97 4.54 18.86
N ALA A 114 -14.37 3.84 19.91
CA ALA A 114 -13.46 2.99 20.71
C ALA A 114 -12.85 1.84 19.87
N GLU A 115 -13.60 1.25 18.94
CA GLU A 115 -13.05 0.25 18.02
C GLU A 115 -12.02 0.82 17.07
N LEU A 116 -12.33 1.95 16.44
CA LEU A 116 -11.40 2.65 15.54
C LEU A 116 -10.12 3.05 16.28
N GLN A 117 -10.26 3.59 17.51
CA GLN A 117 -9.11 3.97 18.34
C GLN A 117 -8.23 2.76 18.72
N ARG A 118 -8.83 1.61 19.08
CA ARG A 118 -8.05 0.37 19.32
C ARG A 118 -7.24 -0.04 18.07
N GLY A 119 -7.84 0.07 16.90
CA GLY A 119 -7.13 -0.20 15.63
C GLY A 119 -5.99 0.78 15.36
N LEU A 120 -6.22 2.09 15.56
CA LEU A 120 -5.18 3.12 15.44
C LEU A 120 -4.04 2.89 16.42
N GLN A 121 -4.35 2.62 17.70
CA GLN A 121 -3.35 2.30 18.72
C GLN A 121 -2.53 1.07 18.31
N LYS A 122 -3.19 0.02 17.85
CA LYS A 122 -2.50 -1.19 17.41
C LYS A 122 -1.58 -0.95 16.22
N GLY A 123 -2.02 -0.14 15.24
CA GLY A 123 -1.20 0.29 14.11
C GLY A 123 0.03 1.10 14.56
N ALA A 124 -0.16 2.03 15.50
CA ALA A 124 0.91 2.83 16.11
C ALA A 124 1.95 1.95 16.82
N GLU A 125 1.51 0.97 17.61
CA GLU A 125 2.39 -0.02 18.27
C GLU A 125 3.18 -0.86 17.25
N LEU A 126 2.52 -1.35 16.18
CA LEU A 126 3.15 -2.16 15.15
C LEU A 126 4.19 -1.38 14.33
N SER A 127 3.97 -0.08 14.15
CA SER A 127 4.88 0.81 13.42
C SER A 127 5.93 1.47 14.32
N GLU A 128 5.87 1.29 15.65
CA GLU A 128 6.70 2.00 16.63
C GLU A 128 6.66 3.52 16.45
N CYS A 129 5.50 4.03 16.06
CA CYS A 129 5.30 5.44 15.75
C CYS A 129 4.17 6.02 16.62
N PRO A 130 4.42 7.06 17.44
CA PRO A 130 3.41 7.61 18.34
C PRO A 130 2.28 8.31 17.56
N LEU A 131 1.04 8.07 18.00
CA LEU A 131 -0.13 8.86 17.59
C LEU A 131 -0.20 10.10 18.48
N VAL A 132 0.09 11.27 17.92
CA VAL A 132 0.28 12.51 18.70
C VAL A 132 -0.88 13.47 18.63
N GLY A 133 -1.90 13.16 17.81
CA GLY A 133 -3.09 14.00 17.67
C GLY A 133 -4.07 13.47 16.66
N GLY A 134 -5.18 14.15 16.54
CA GLY A 134 -6.21 13.82 15.58
C GLY A 134 -7.45 14.70 15.77
N GLU A 135 -8.44 14.49 14.90
CA GLU A 135 -9.72 15.16 14.93
C GLU A 135 -10.86 14.15 14.70
N THR A 136 -11.98 14.35 15.33
CA THR A 136 -13.22 13.61 15.07
C THR A 136 -14.34 14.61 14.83
N ALA A 137 -14.93 14.59 13.63
CA ALA A 137 -15.97 15.51 13.23
C ALA A 137 -17.29 14.80 12.91
N ASP A 138 -18.39 15.25 13.54
CA ASP A 138 -19.73 14.81 13.17
C ASP A 138 -20.17 15.54 11.88
N VAL A 139 -20.28 14.79 10.77
CA VAL A 139 -20.58 15.32 9.43
C VAL A 139 -21.66 14.50 8.71
N PRO A 140 -22.87 14.37 9.29
CA PRO A 140 -23.90 13.44 8.81
C PRO A 140 -24.32 13.68 7.36
N GLU A 141 -24.33 14.93 6.91
CA GLU A 141 -24.79 15.30 5.58
C GLU A 141 -23.77 15.03 4.48
N LEU A 142 -22.48 14.86 4.84
CA LEU A 142 -21.40 14.64 3.89
C LEU A 142 -21.13 13.15 3.64
N LEU A 143 -21.60 12.25 4.53
CA LEU A 143 -21.23 10.85 4.49
C LEU A 143 -22.38 9.95 4.02
N ASN A 144 -22.07 9.09 3.04
CA ASN A 144 -22.88 7.93 2.69
C ASN A 144 -22.51 6.66 3.46
N THR A 145 -21.45 6.74 4.30
CA THR A 145 -20.90 5.68 5.16
C THR A 145 -21.07 6.07 6.63
N LEU A 146 -20.89 5.13 7.56
CA LEU A 146 -20.90 5.46 9.00
C LEU A 146 -19.76 6.42 9.35
N TYR A 147 -18.61 6.25 8.70
CA TYR A 147 -17.44 7.10 8.90
C TYR A 147 -16.50 7.07 7.70
N HIS A 148 -15.59 8.01 7.68
CA HIS A 148 -14.41 8.04 6.83
C HIS A 148 -13.20 8.27 7.73
N ILE A 149 -12.07 7.59 7.47
CA ILE A 149 -10.87 7.70 8.29
C ILE A 149 -9.64 7.89 7.39
N ASN A 150 -8.85 8.89 7.74
CA ASN A 150 -7.55 9.17 7.16
C ASN A 150 -6.49 9.23 8.25
N CYS A 151 -5.26 8.90 7.91
CA CYS A 151 -4.09 9.17 8.72
C CYS A 151 -3.09 10.02 7.96
N ASP A 152 -2.28 10.70 8.75
CA ASP A 152 -1.07 11.39 8.32
C ASP A 152 0.13 10.81 9.08
N CYS A 153 1.26 10.72 8.40
CA CYS A 153 2.52 10.35 9.01
C CYS A 153 3.59 11.36 8.64
N VAL A 154 4.33 11.81 9.64
CA VAL A 154 5.61 12.50 9.44
C VAL A 154 6.72 11.47 9.63
N GLY A 155 7.66 11.43 8.69
CA GLY A 155 8.87 10.62 8.80
C GLY A 155 10.11 11.49 8.68
N GLU A 156 11.21 10.99 9.19
CA GLU A 156 12.52 11.65 9.18
C GLU A 156 13.55 10.75 8.48
N VAL A 157 14.43 11.35 7.69
CA VAL A 157 15.50 10.65 6.99
C VAL A 157 16.75 11.53 6.90
N HIS A 158 17.93 10.93 7.13
CA HIS A 158 19.19 11.56 6.85
C HIS A 158 19.46 11.61 5.34
N ARG A 159 20.13 12.66 4.88
CA ARG A 159 20.45 12.88 3.45
C ARG A 159 21.04 11.65 2.77
N ASP A 160 22.01 10.99 3.42
CA ASP A 160 22.73 9.84 2.87
C ASP A 160 21.90 8.56 2.84
N GLU A 161 20.77 8.51 3.57
CA GLU A 161 19.85 7.38 3.66
C GLU A 161 18.66 7.50 2.70
N ILE A 162 18.57 8.59 1.91
CA ILE A 162 17.45 8.81 0.98
C ILE A 162 17.48 7.77 -0.13
N ILE A 163 16.40 7.01 -0.24
CA ILE A 163 16.19 6.03 -1.29
C ILE A 163 15.50 6.71 -2.47
N SER A 164 16.27 6.98 -3.53
CA SER A 164 15.78 7.65 -4.75
C SER A 164 15.54 6.71 -5.95
N GLY A 165 16.09 5.50 -5.92
CA GLY A 165 16.08 4.58 -7.06
C GLY A 165 17.16 4.84 -8.11
N GLU A 166 17.92 5.92 -8.01
CA GLU A 166 18.94 6.31 -9.02
C GLU A 166 20.09 5.30 -9.14
N ARG A 167 20.40 4.57 -8.06
CA ARG A 167 21.46 3.55 -8.02
C ARG A 167 21.01 2.18 -8.50
N ILE A 168 19.74 2.00 -8.85
CA ILE A 168 19.21 0.73 -9.41
C ILE A 168 19.85 0.47 -10.77
N LYS A 169 20.30 -0.78 -10.96
CA LYS A 169 20.95 -1.26 -12.20
C LYS A 169 20.39 -2.63 -12.61
N PRO A 170 20.47 -2.98 -13.91
CA PRO A 170 20.16 -4.34 -14.35
C PRO A 170 20.98 -5.38 -13.59
N GLY A 171 20.34 -6.48 -13.20
CA GLY A 171 20.91 -7.52 -12.35
C GLY A 171 20.71 -7.35 -10.86
N ASN A 172 20.21 -6.18 -10.39
CA ASN A 172 19.75 -6.05 -9.02
C ASN A 172 18.54 -6.96 -8.77
N SER A 173 18.39 -7.44 -7.53
CA SER A 173 17.30 -8.31 -7.12
C SER A 173 16.16 -7.54 -6.48
N VAL A 174 14.95 -8.05 -6.66
CA VAL A 174 13.76 -7.57 -5.97
C VAL A 174 13.36 -8.59 -4.91
N ILE A 175 13.32 -8.16 -3.65
CA ILE A 175 12.83 -8.96 -2.52
C ILE A 175 11.43 -8.47 -2.17
N GLY A 176 10.46 -9.38 -2.17
CA GLY A 176 9.08 -9.14 -1.74
C GLY A 176 8.86 -9.58 -0.30
N PHE A 177 8.08 -8.80 0.43
CA PHE A 177 7.59 -9.12 1.77
C PHE A 177 6.13 -9.56 1.69
N ARG A 178 5.81 -10.72 2.31
CA ARG A 178 4.46 -11.29 2.28
C ARG A 178 3.41 -10.29 2.74
N SER A 179 2.32 -10.20 1.98
CA SER A 179 1.10 -9.51 2.39
C SER A 179 0.29 -10.36 3.38
N SER A 180 -0.64 -9.73 4.07
CA SER A 180 -1.66 -10.41 4.90
C SER A 180 -2.91 -10.79 4.10
N GLY A 181 -3.08 -10.25 2.90
CA GLY A 181 -4.25 -10.41 2.05
C GLY A 181 -4.32 -9.31 1.00
N SER A 182 -5.52 -8.86 0.66
CA SER A 182 -5.77 -7.79 -0.33
C SER A 182 -5.28 -6.42 0.14
N HIS A 183 -5.03 -6.25 1.44
CA HIS A 183 -4.77 -4.96 2.05
C HIS A 183 -5.96 -3.99 1.84
N SER A 184 -5.69 -2.70 1.67
CA SER A 184 -6.72 -1.69 1.42
C SER A 184 -6.82 -1.29 -0.06
N ASN A 185 -6.37 -2.17 -0.99
CA ASN A 185 -6.33 -1.87 -2.42
C ASN A 185 -7.12 -2.88 -3.25
N GLY A 186 -7.70 -2.40 -4.35
CA GLY A 186 -8.58 -3.23 -5.18
C GLY A 186 -9.93 -3.56 -4.53
N ILE A 187 -10.25 -2.99 -3.37
CA ILE A 187 -11.44 -3.32 -2.57
C ILE A 187 -12.75 -3.05 -3.32
N SER A 188 -12.82 -2.02 -4.13
CA SER A 188 -14.02 -1.74 -4.94
C SER A 188 -14.30 -2.87 -5.93
N LEU A 189 -13.26 -3.40 -6.59
CA LEU A 189 -13.38 -4.54 -7.50
C LEU A 189 -13.70 -5.82 -6.72
N LEU A 190 -12.94 -6.10 -5.65
CA LEU A 190 -13.16 -7.24 -4.75
C LEU A 190 -14.63 -7.30 -4.28
N ARG A 191 -15.16 -6.20 -3.74
CA ARG A 191 -16.55 -6.15 -3.26
C ARG A 191 -17.56 -6.47 -4.36
N ARG A 192 -17.36 -5.86 -5.54
CA ARG A 192 -18.26 -6.03 -6.68
C ARG A 192 -18.25 -7.46 -7.23
N VAL A 193 -17.10 -8.11 -7.19
CA VAL A 193 -16.94 -9.49 -7.67
C VAL A 193 -17.45 -10.50 -6.66
N LEU A 194 -17.13 -10.32 -5.39
CA LEU A 194 -17.38 -11.36 -4.40
C LEU A 194 -18.78 -11.23 -3.74
N PHE A 195 -19.20 -10.03 -3.34
CA PHE A 195 -20.33 -9.90 -2.42
C PHE A 195 -21.64 -9.51 -3.12
N LYS A 196 -22.72 -10.27 -2.87
CA LYS A 196 -24.07 -10.08 -3.44
C LYS A 196 -24.60 -8.65 -3.23
N LYS A 197 -24.30 -8.03 -2.10
CA LYS A 197 -24.65 -6.62 -1.81
C LYS A 197 -24.22 -5.65 -2.92
N TRP A 198 -23.17 -5.99 -3.67
CA TRP A 198 -22.61 -5.16 -4.75
C TRP A 198 -22.59 -5.85 -6.12
N GLY A 199 -23.36 -6.96 -6.27
CA GLY A 199 -23.52 -7.66 -7.53
C GLY A 199 -22.64 -8.91 -7.70
N GLY A 200 -21.94 -9.35 -6.67
CA GLY A 200 -21.11 -10.56 -6.65
C GLY A 200 -21.91 -11.83 -6.32
N CYS A 201 -21.19 -12.90 -5.99
CA CYS A 201 -21.72 -14.27 -5.91
C CYS A 201 -22.00 -14.74 -4.49
N PHE A 202 -21.35 -14.17 -3.46
CA PHE A 202 -21.35 -14.68 -2.09
C PHE A 202 -22.05 -13.74 -1.11
N ASP A 203 -22.60 -14.29 -0.05
CA ASP A 203 -22.96 -13.55 1.15
C ASP A 203 -21.69 -13.29 2.00
N PHE A 204 -21.75 -12.33 2.93
CA PHE A 204 -20.57 -11.96 3.71
C PHE A 204 -19.98 -13.12 4.54
N PHE A 205 -20.85 -13.95 5.08
CA PHE A 205 -20.53 -15.07 5.98
C PHE A 205 -20.46 -16.42 5.27
N ASP A 206 -20.51 -16.45 3.94
CA ASP A 206 -20.24 -17.68 3.20
C ASP A 206 -18.80 -18.10 3.41
N ILE A 207 -18.58 -19.41 3.49
CA ILE A 207 -17.27 -20.06 3.54
C ILE A 207 -17.10 -20.85 2.24
N PRO A 208 -16.50 -20.29 1.21
CA PRO A 208 -16.27 -21.00 -0.05
C PRO A 208 -15.36 -22.22 0.14
N ASP A 209 -15.40 -23.17 -0.78
CA ASP A 209 -14.54 -24.35 -0.75
C ASP A 209 -13.07 -23.98 -0.62
N GLY A 210 -12.36 -24.63 0.31
CA GLY A 210 -10.96 -24.35 0.60
C GLY A 210 -10.69 -23.17 1.53
N PHE A 211 -11.74 -22.46 2.01
CA PHE A 211 -11.61 -21.40 2.99
C PHE A 211 -11.90 -21.93 4.42
N GLU A 212 -11.19 -21.40 5.41
CA GLU A 212 -11.29 -21.83 6.82
C GLU A 212 -12.18 -20.91 7.67
N LYS A 213 -12.49 -19.72 7.19
CA LYS A 213 -13.35 -18.72 7.84
C LYS A 213 -14.23 -18.02 6.81
N GLU A 214 -15.18 -17.25 7.29
CA GLU A 214 -16.10 -16.50 6.45
C GLU A 214 -15.36 -15.51 5.53
N LEU A 215 -15.84 -15.40 4.30
CA LEU A 215 -15.17 -14.69 3.21
C LEU A 215 -14.88 -13.22 3.52
N VAL A 216 -15.79 -12.55 4.24
CA VAL A 216 -15.62 -11.14 4.60
C VAL A 216 -14.39 -10.90 5.46
N TYR A 217 -13.99 -11.84 6.32
CA TYR A 217 -12.81 -11.68 7.16
C TYR A 217 -11.50 -11.85 6.41
N TYR A 218 -11.49 -12.54 5.27
CA TYR A 218 -10.34 -12.48 4.35
C TYR A 218 -10.22 -11.12 3.66
N ALA A 219 -11.35 -10.50 3.33
CA ALA A 219 -11.38 -9.17 2.73
C ALA A 219 -11.06 -8.04 3.74
N LEU A 220 -11.38 -8.26 5.03
CA LEU A 220 -11.11 -7.35 6.15
C LEU A 220 -9.75 -7.57 6.81
N GLU A 221 -8.96 -8.57 6.37
CA GLU A 221 -7.62 -8.78 6.93
C GLU A 221 -6.82 -7.47 6.89
N PRO A 222 -6.28 -7.02 8.05
CA PRO A 222 -5.58 -5.73 8.11
C PRO A 222 -4.37 -5.67 7.19
N THR A 223 -4.12 -4.51 6.64
CA THR A 223 -2.89 -4.22 5.89
C THR A 223 -1.67 -4.42 6.78
N LYS A 224 -0.72 -5.23 6.33
CA LYS A 224 0.52 -5.49 7.06
C LYS A 224 1.38 -4.22 7.12
N ILE A 225 1.95 -3.96 8.30
CA ILE A 225 2.90 -2.88 8.55
C ILE A 225 4.32 -3.43 8.41
N TYR A 226 5.15 -2.81 7.57
CA TYR A 226 6.50 -3.28 7.21
C TYR A 226 7.63 -2.46 7.86
N VAL A 227 7.29 -1.47 8.69
CA VAL A 227 8.24 -0.49 9.24
C VAL A 227 9.43 -1.14 9.93
N ARG A 228 9.17 -2.05 10.89
CA ARG A 228 10.24 -2.70 11.67
C ARG A 228 11.22 -3.49 10.80
N ASP A 229 10.65 -4.28 9.88
CA ASP A 229 11.44 -5.13 9.00
C ASP A 229 12.24 -4.31 8.00
N PHE A 230 11.59 -3.30 7.41
CA PHE A 230 12.25 -2.40 6.49
C PHE A 230 13.41 -1.65 7.17
N LEU A 231 13.18 -1.03 8.33
CA LEU A 231 14.22 -0.29 9.04
C LEU A 231 15.38 -1.19 9.48
N LYS A 232 15.10 -2.45 9.83
CA LYS A 232 16.13 -3.44 10.17
C LYS A 232 17.05 -3.72 8.99
N ILE A 233 16.51 -3.95 7.78
CA ILE A 233 17.32 -4.20 6.60
C ILE A 233 17.97 -2.93 6.06
N ASN A 234 17.28 -1.79 6.08
CA ASN A 234 17.83 -0.51 5.58
C ASN A 234 19.03 -0.02 6.39
N LYS A 235 19.14 -0.41 7.68
CA LYS A 235 20.27 -0.11 8.53
C LYS A 235 21.54 -0.90 8.16
N GLU A 236 21.37 -2.12 7.64
CA GLU A 236 22.48 -3.07 7.46
C GLU A 236 22.84 -3.29 5.98
N PHE A 237 21.91 -3.04 5.07
CA PHE A 237 22.07 -3.29 3.65
C PHE A 237 21.78 -2.04 2.82
N ASP A 238 22.39 -1.99 1.65
CA ASP A 238 22.18 -0.91 0.69
C ASP A 238 20.87 -1.13 -0.07
N VAL A 239 19.76 -0.55 0.43
CA VAL A 239 18.46 -0.57 -0.22
C VAL A 239 18.43 0.47 -1.34
N LEU A 240 18.38 0.01 -2.59
CA LEU A 240 18.47 0.85 -3.79
C LEU A 240 17.12 1.46 -4.20
N GLY A 241 16.02 0.80 -3.82
CA GLY A 241 14.65 1.21 -4.09
C GLY A 241 13.66 0.48 -3.23
N ALA A 242 12.49 1.09 -2.99
CA ALA A 242 11.42 0.46 -2.22
C ALA A 242 10.03 0.80 -2.79
N VAL A 243 9.12 -0.16 -2.75
CA VAL A 243 7.76 -0.04 -3.30
C VAL A 243 6.74 -0.63 -2.33
N HIS A 244 5.81 0.17 -1.86
CA HIS A 244 4.58 -0.32 -1.24
C HIS A 244 3.61 -0.72 -2.35
N ILE A 245 3.33 -2.03 -2.48
CA ILE A 245 2.53 -2.60 -3.57
C ILE A 245 1.05 -2.41 -3.25
N THR A 246 0.55 -1.22 -3.59
CA THR A 246 -0.82 -0.75 -3.40
C THR A 246 -1.47 -0.41 -4.75
N GLY A 247 -2.39 0.55 -4.83
CA GLY A 247 -3.00 0.96 -6.10
C GLY A 247 -1.99 1.13 -7.23
N ASP A 248 -2.31 0.69 -8.44
CA ASP A 248 -1.41 0.46 -9.58
C ASP A 248 -0.41 -0.70 -9.39
N ALA A 249 -0.40 -1.37 -8.26
CA ALA A 249 0.34 -2.57 -7.92
C ALA A 249 1.76 -2.63 -8.55
N TYR A 250 2.02 -3.58 -9.46
CA TYR A 250 3.33 -3.77 -10.09
C TYR A 250 3.72 -2.65 -11.06
N LEU A 251 2.77 -1.88 -11.59
CA LEU A 251 3.07 -0.71 -12.44
C LEU A 251 3.89 0.36 -11.71
N LYS A 252 3.85 0.39 -10.36
CA LYS A 252 4.63 1.32 -9.55
C LYS A 252 6.14 1.16 -9.74
N PHE A 253 6.62 -0.04 -10.04
CA PHE A 253 8.04 -0.28 -10.25
C PHE A 253 8.63 0.51 -11.43
N GLN A 254 7.81 0.86 -12.42
CA GLN A 254 8.26 1.71 -13.54
C GLN A 254 8.62 3.14 -13.10
N LYS A 255 8.23 3.56 -11.90
CA LYS A 255 8.48 4.91 -11.39
C LYS A 255 9.83 5.03 -10.69
N ILE A 256 10.39 3.93 -10.17
CA ILE A 256 11.61 3.98 -9.34
C ILE A 256 12.90 3.90 -10.14
N THR A 257 12.84 3.55 -11.42
CA THR A 257 14.02 3.50 -12.29
C THR A 257 13.62 3.59 -13.75
N LYS A 258 14.60 3.91 -14.61
CA LYS A 258 14.45 3.86 -16.07
C LYS A 258 14.49 2.44 -16.65
N TYR A 259 14.91 1.47 -15.87
CA TYR A 259 15.03 0.07 -16.27
C TYR A 259 13.70 -0.68 -16.09
N GLY A 260 13.61 -1.89 -16.63
CA GLY A 260 12.45 -2.75 -16.45
C GLY A 260 12.63 -3.76 -15.33
N PHE A 261 11.58 -4.57 -15.12
CA PHE A 261 11.57 -5.63 -14.12
C PHE A 261 11.01 -6.91 -14.70
N ILE A 262 11.56 -8.04 -14.24
CA ILE A 262 11.03 -9.38 -14.48
C ILE A 262 10.64 -9.94 -13.12
N PHE A 263 9.38 -10.30 -12.95
CA PHE A 263 8.85 -10.93 -11.75
C PHE A 263 8.45 -12.37 -12.09
N ASP A 264 8.89 -13.33 -11.31
CA ASP A 264 8.78 -14.77 -11.56
C ASP A 264 8.38 -15.61 -10.34
N ASN A 265 8.19 -14.96 -9.18
CA ASN A 265 7.79 -15.65 -7.96
C ASN A 265 6.58 -14.96 -7.33
N PHE A 266 5.43 -15.63 -7.34
CA PHE A 266 4.19 -15.16 -6.75
C PHE A 266 3.57 -16.24 -5.88
N LYS A 267 3.04 -15.81 -4.73
CA LYS A 267 2.31 -16.68 -3.80
C LYS A 267 0.99 -15.99 -3.39
N PRO A 268 0.03 -15.89 -4.32
CA PRO A 268 -1.23 -15.20 -4.03
C PRO A 268 -1.97 -15.92 -2.90
N HIS A 269 -2.63 -15.14 -2.05
CA HIS A 269 -3.60 -15.67 -1.11
C HIS A 269 -4.82 -16.21 -1.88
N GLN A 270 -5.47 -17.23 -1.35
CA GLN A 270 -6.61 -17.91 -2.01
C GLN A 270 -7.73 -16.95 -2.43
N ILE A 271 -7.92 -15.84 -1.70
CA ILE A 271 -8.92 -14.82 -2.07
C ILE A 271 -8.66 -14.22 -3.45
N PHE A 272 -7.40 -14.14 -3.92
CA PHE A 272 -7.09 -13.60 -5.25
C PHE A 272 -7.53 -14.54 -6.37
N ASN A 273 -7.40 -15.86 -6.18
CA ASN A 273 -7.91 -16.85 -7.12
C ASN A 273 -9.44 -16.77 -7.20
N LEU A 274 -10.09 -16.69 -6.04
CA LEU A 274 -11.55 -16.54 -5.98
C LEU A 274 -12.02 -15.26 -6.68
N ILE A 275 -11.33 -14.12 -6.49
CA ILE A 275 -11.63 -12.85 -7.18
C ILE A 275 -11.47 -13.02 -8.71
N LYS A 276 -10.36 -13.62 -9.15
CA LYS A 276 -10.07 -13.84 -10.56
C LYS A 276 -11.16 -14.69 -11.23
N GLU A 277 -11.50 -15.83 -10.63
CA GLU A 277 -12.47 -16.78 -11.15
C GLU A 277 -13.89 -16.21 -11.14
N SER A 278 -14.35 -15.68 -10.00
CA SER A 278 -15.70 -15.12 -9.88
C SER A 278 -15.93 -13.90 -10.76
N GLY A 279 -14.90 -13.08 -11.00
CA GLY A 279 -14.98 -11.90 -11.86
C GLY A 279 -14.58 -12.14 -13.30
N ASN A 280 -14.13 -13.34 -13.66
CA ASN A 280 -13.48 -13.64 -14.94
C ASN A 280 -12.43 -12.58 -15.31
N ILE A 281 -11.56 -12.23 -14.33
CA ILE A 281 -10.61 -11.13 -14.48
C ILE A 281 -9.33 -11.63 -15.16
N GLU A 282 -8.88 -10.88 -16.15
CA GLU A 282 -7.62 -11.16 -16.85
C GLU A 282 -6.42 -11.07 -15.90
N ASP A 283 -5.44 -11.96 -16.05
CA ASP A 283 -4.22 -11.96 -15.23
C ASP A 283 -3.52 -10.60 -15.22
N SER A 284 -3.46 -9.95 -16.39
CA SER A 284 -2.84 -8.61 -16.49
C SER A 284 -3.54 -7.57 -15.60
N GLU A 285 -4.85 -7.65 -15.43
CA GLU A 285 -5.62 -6.76 -14.56
C GLU A 285 -5.43 -7.13 -13.08
N MET A 286 -5.30 -8.42 -12.74
CA MET A 286 -4.96 -8.86 -11.39
C MET A 286 -3.63 -8.25 -10.94
N PHE A 287 -2.57 -8.32 -11.76
CA PHE A 287 -1.25 -7.74 -11.46
C PHE A 287 -1.20 -6.20 -11.50
N LYS A 288 -2.16 -5.54 -12.15
CA LYS A 288 -2.31 -4.08 -12.10
C LYS A 288 -3.10 -3.59 -10.88
N THR A 289 -3.90 -4.46 -10.26
CA THR A 289 -4.84 -4.08 -9.20
C THR A 289 -4.44 -4.57 -7.83
N PHE A 290 -3.96 -5.82 -7.73
CA PHE A 290 -3.69 -6.51 -6.47
C PHE A 290 -2.21 -6.77 -6.24
N ASN A 291 -1.85 -6.94 -4.97
CA ASN A 291 -0.48 -7.23 -4.56
C ASN A 291 0.00 -8.66 -4.87
N MET A 292 -0.91 -9.57 -5.21
CA MET A 292 -0.65 -10.96 -5.58
C MET A 292 0.26 -11.71 -4.60
N GLY A 293 0.14 -11.39 -3.30
CA GLY A 293 0.87 -12.02 -2.20
C GLY A 293 2.06 -11.24 -1.67
N TRP A 294 2.49 -10.14 -2.32
CA TRP A 294 3.62 -9.32 -1.91
C TRP A 294 3.18 -7.88 -1.65
N GLY A 295 3.13 -7.46 -0.40
CA GLY A 295 2.60 -6.14 -0.05
C GLY A 295 3.63 -5.02 -0.04
N PHE A 296 4.90 -5.36 0.14
CA PHE A 296 6.04 -4.43 0.07
C PHE A 296 7.21 -5.09 -0.65
N ALA A 297 8.04 -4.31 -1.31
CA ALA A 297 9.23 -4.84 -1.96
C ALA A 297 10.39 -3.85 -1.90
N VAL A 298 11.61 -4.40 -1.86
CA VAL A 298 12.86 -3.64 -1.95
C VAL A 298 13.72 -4.13 -3.10
N VAL A 299 14.49 -3.21 -3.67
CA VAL A 299 15.52 -3.52 -4.68
C VAL A 299 16.89 -3.46 -3.98
N VAL A 300 17.66 -4.52 -4.10
CA VAL A 300 18.96 -4.68 -3.43
C VAL A 300 20.01 -5.26 -4.39
N ASN A 301 21.27 -5.27 -3.97
CA ASN A 301 22.30 -5.98 -4.70
C ASN A 301 22.09 -7.51 -4.57
N GLU A 302 22.40 -8.26 -5.61
CA GLU A 302 22.26 -9.74 -5.62
C GLU A 302 22.98 -10.41 -4.45
N ARG A 303 24.16 -9.94 -4.10
CA ARG A 303 24.99 -10.49 -3.01
C ARG A 303 24.35 -10.40 -1.63
N ASP A 304 23.40 -9.49 -1.42
CA ASP A 304 22.78 -9.20 -0.13
C ASP A 304 21.48 -10.02 0.07
N VAL A 305 21.04 -10.76 -0.97
CA VAL A 305 19.74 -11.48 -0.99
C VAL A 305 19.65 -12.50 0.13
N ASP A 306 20.60 -13.45 0.20
CA ASP A 306 20.52 -14.57 1.15
C ASP A 306 20.52 -14.08 2.60
N ASP A 307 21.33 -13.08 2.92
CA ASP A 307 21.40 -12.49 4.26
C ASP A 307 20.09 -11.79 4.65
N ILE A 308 19.45 -11.10 3.70
CA ILE A 308 18.15 -10.46 3.93
C ILE A 308 17.05 -11.50 4.13
N LEU A 309 17.02 -12.57 3.32
CA LEU A 309 16.04 -13.66 3.46
C LEU A 309 16.16 -14.37 4.80
N GLN A 310 17.38 -14.57 5.32
CA GLN A 310 17.59 -15.12 6.66
C GLN A 310 17.07 -14.19 7.76
N LYS A 311 17.22 -12.85 7.59
CA LYS A 311 16.73 -11.88 8.58
C LYS A 311 15.22 -11.72 8.58
N ILE A 312 14.57 -11.91 7.44
CA ILE A 312 13.12 -11.72 7.25
C ILE A 312 12.53 -13.00 6.63
N PRO A 313 12.21 -14.01 7.43
CA PRO A 313 11.83 -15.34 6.93
C PRO A 313 10.55 -15.39 6.06
N TYR A 314 9.74 -14.36 6.07
CA TYR A 314 8.54 -14.23 5.24
C TYR A 314 8.78 -13.31 4.02
N SER A 315 10.03 -13.10 3.64
CA SER A 315 10.42 -12.46 2.38
C SER A 315 10.98 -13.49 1.40
N GLU A 316 10.91 -13.17 0.13
CA GLU A 316 11.49 -14.00 -0.94
C GLU A 316 12.02 -13.11 -2.06
N LYS A 317 12.97 -13.61 -2.83
CA LYS A 317 13.32 -13.01 -4.11
C LYS A 317 12.14 -13.23 -5.06
N ILE A 318 11.60 -12.13 -5.58
CA ILE A 318 10.40 -12.13 -6.41
C ILE A 318 10.65 -11.70 -7.84
N GLY A 319 11.86 -11.24 -8.13
CA GLY A 319 12.22 -10.80 -9.46
C GLY A 319 13.57 -10.14 -9.54
N THR A 320 13.86 -9.60 -10.71
CA THR A 320 15.16 -9.01 -11.06
C THR A 320 14.96 -7.77 -11.92
N VAL A 321 15.86 -6.79 -11.79
CA VAL A 321 15.91 -5.60 -12.64
C VAL A 321 16.45 -5.97 -14.02
N ALA A 322 15.67 -5.71 -15.06
CA ALA A 322 16.01 -5.98 -16.46
C ALA A 322 16.58 -4.73 -17.16
N LYS A 323 17.36 -4.93 -18.23
CA LYS A 323 17.90 -3.83 -19.03
C LYS A 323 16.81 -3.08 -19.79
N ASP A 324 15.88 -3.84 -20.40
CA ASP A 324 14.80 -3.28 -21.22
C ASP A 324 13.66 -2.77 -20.32
N LYS A 325 13.14 -1.59 -20.64
CA LYS A 325 12.04 -0.96 -19.90
C LYS A 325 10.76 -1.79 -19.99
N GLY A 326 9.94 -1.72 -18.94
CA GLY A 326 8.64 -2.40 -18.84
C GLY A 326 8.59 -3.40 -17.69
N ILE A 327 7.41 -3.91 -17.41
CA ILE A 327 7.18 -4.95 -16.41
C ILE A 327 6.82 -6.23 -17.12
N LYS A 328 7.60 -7.28 -16.88
CA LYS A 328 7.35 -8.63 -17.36
C LYS A 328 7.01 -9.53 -16.18
N ILE A 329 5.85 -10.13 -16.22
CA ILE A 329 5.38 -11.12 -15.25
C ILE A 329 5.50 -12.51 -15.89
N LEU A 330 6.19 -13.43 -15.24
CA LEU A 330 6.20 -14.86 -15.60
C LEU A 330 5.24 -15.57 -14.63
N TRP A 331 4.11 -16.06 -15.15
CA TRP A 331 3.02 -16.61 -14.36
C TRP A 331 2.37 -17.80 -15.06
N GLU A 332 2.37 -18.98 -14.41
CA GLU A 332 1.73 -20.20 -14.95
C GLU A 332 2.12 -20.49 -16.40
N ASP A 333 3.43 -20.54 -16.68
CA ASP A 333 4.02 -20.77 -18.03
C ASP A 333 3.67 -19.70 -19.07
N ARG A 334 3.08 -18.58 -18.65
CA ARG A 334 2.73 -17.44 -19.50
C ARG A 334 3.59 -16.23 -19.19
N LYS A 335 3.78 -15.42 -20.24
CA LYS A 335 4.47 -14.12 -20.13
C LYS A 335 3.44 -13.02 -20.32
N ILE A 336 3.28 -12.21 -19.27
CA ILE A 336 2.38 -11.05 -19.26
C ILE A 336 3.24 -9.78 -19.30
N LEU A 337 2.88 -8.83 -20.15
CA LEU A 337 3.50 -7.50 -20.21
C LEU A 337 2.52 -6.47 -19.62
N LEU A 338 3.02 -5.63 -18.69
CA LEU A 338 2.25 -4.58 -18.06
C LEU A 338 2.71 -3.21 -18.51
#